data_19b6c57d426e9a16052bf9ba33c8b1c3
#
_entry.id   19b6c57d426e9a16052bf9ba33c8b1c3
#
_cell.length_a   1.000
_cell.length_b   1.000
_cell.length_c   1.000
_cell.angle_alpha   90.00
_cell.angle_beta   90.00
_cell.angle_gamma   90.00
#
_symmetry.space_group_name_H-M   'P 1'
#
loop_
_entity.id
_entity.type
_entity.pdbx_description
1 polymer ?
#
loop_
_entity_poly.entity_id
_entity_poly.type
_entity_poly.pdbx_seq_one_letter_code
_entity_poly.pdbx_strand_id
1 'polypeptide(L)'
;MRTITTLITSVMILSIGMNLNAQKKYSNKKIKSLKNTAINLVEEDKKKTQIMVDKVFSFSELGFQEFETSNYLTSILESNDFIIEKGASNVPTAWFATWSNGDGGPTIALGSDIDGIPKASQYPGVAYHKPIIEGAPGHGEGHNSGLPVVITAALSVQKIMKDNNIEGTLVLWPGVAEEQIGTKAWYVRDGYFDNIDMCIFTHVSSNLGVSWGLATGTGLISVEYTFDGETAHSAGAPWRGRSALDAAELMNIAWNYKREHLHPLKRSHSIFTDAGDQPNVVPSKASIWFYFRDIKYEGIMDMYGTANKIAEGAALMTNTSFTSRILGTAWPRHFNKVIAEEMYENINNIGLPDWSENDQKL
;
A
#
# COMPACT_ATOMS: atom_id res chain seq x y z
N MET A 1 48.23 -17.21 32.21
CA MET A 1 47.41 -16.64 31.14
C MET A 1 46.76 -17.65 30.20
N ARG A 2 46.94 -18.97 30.34
CA ARG A 2 46.29 -19.98 29.47
C ARG A 2 44.97 -20.57 30.02
N THR A 3 44.64 -20.35 31.27
CA THR A 3 43.43 -20.94 31.95
C THR A 3 42.18 -20.05 31.87
N ILE A 4 42.30 -18.76 31.61
CA ILE A 4 41.14 -17.83 31.52
C ILE A 4 40.52 -17.82 30.12
N THR A 5 41.34 -18.04 29.07
CA THR A 5 40.87 -18.06 27.69
C THR A 5 39.96 -19.28 27.36
N THR A 6 40.22 -20.42 28.03
CA THR A 6 39.43 -21.67 27.83
C THR A 6 38.07 -21.59 28.51
N LEU A 7 37.92 -20.83 29.61
CA LEU A 7 36.64 -20.66 30.30
C LEU A 7 35.68 -19.72 29.55
N ILE A 8 36.22 -18.68 28.92
CA ILE A 8 35.41 -17.72 28.16
C ILE A 8 34.88 -18.34 26.86
N THR A 9 35.67 -19.20 26.20
CA THR A 9 35.25 -19.92 24.99
C THR A 9 34.18 -20.97 25.27
N SER A 10 34.24 -21.63 26.45
CA SER A 10 33.22 -22.61 26.85
C SER A 10 31.90 -21.97 27.26
N VAL A 11 31.91 -20.76 27.82
CA VAL A 11 30.67 -20.02 28.18
C VAL A 11 30.02 -19.41 26.94
N MET A 12 30.78 -18.97 25.92
CA MET A 12 30.20 -18.50 24.64
C MET A 12 29.60 -19.62 23.78
N ILE A 13 30.13 -20.84 23.88
CA ILE A 13 29.58 -21.99 23.15
C ILE A 13 28.29 -22.54 23.84
N LEU A 14 28.14 -22.37 25.16
CA LEU A 14 26.92 -22.76 25.88
C LEU A 14 25.75 -21.76 25.72
N SER A 15 26.03 -20.49 25.36
CA SER A 15 24.97 -19.48 25.15
C SER A 15 24.41 -19.45 23.71
N ILE A 16 25.06 -20.15 22.75
CA ILE A 16 24.55 -20.31 21.37
C ILE A 16 23.71 -21.60 21.23
N GLY A 17 23.65 -22.45 22.26
CA GLY A 17 22.97 -23.74 22.23
C GLY A 17 21.53 -23.79 22.75
N MET A 18 20.94 -22.65 23.09
CA MET A 18 19.57 -22.62 23.61
C MET A 18 18.71 -21.64 22.79
N ASN A 19 18.07 -22.15 21.77
CA ASN A 19 16.75 -21.88 21.23
C ASN A 19 16.61 -22.34 19.78
N LEU A 20 17.09 -23.55 19.47
CA LEU A 20 16.52 -24.32 18.40
C LEU A 20 15.35 -25.12 19.03
N ASN A 21 14.26 -24.48 19.34
CA ASN A 21 12.97 -25.16 19.47
C ASN A 21 12.73 -25.83 18.12
N ALA A 22 12.93 -27.16 18.08
CA ALA A 22 12.67 -27.95 16.90
C ALA A 22 11.21 -27.74 16.53
N GLN A 23 10.99 -26.93 15.49
CA GLN A 23 9.67 -26.66 14.94
C GLN A 23 9.00 -28.00 14.69
N LYS A 24 7.84 -28.25 15.31
CA LYS A 24 7.13 -29.53 15.24
C LYS A 24 6.84 -29.85 13.77
N LYS A 25 7.60 -30.76 13.18
CA LYS A 25 7.48 -31.12 11.77
C LYS A 25 6.23 -31.97 11.56
N TYR A 26 5.21 -31.40 10.96
CA TYR A 26 3.99 -32.12 10.61
C TYR A 26 4.22 -33.05 9.41
N SER A 27 3.59 -34.23 9.42
CA SER A 27 3.58 -35.10 8.24
C SER A 27 2.77 -34.46 7.11
N ASN A 28 3.12 -34.80 5.85
CA ASN A 28 2.38 -34.30 4.67
C ASN A 28 0.88 -34.64 4.74
N LYS A 29 0.51 -35.78 5.33
CA LYS A 29 -0.89 -36.18 5.57
C LYS A 29 -1.58 -35.19 6.53
N LYS A 30 -0.90 -34.79 7.61
CA LYS A 30 -1.45 -33.83 8.58
C LYS A 30 -1.58 -32.44 7.95
N ILE A 31 -0.56 -31.97 7.21
CA ILE A 31 -0.61 -30.69 6.49
C ILE A 31 -1.79 -30.66 5.51
N LYS A 32 -1.94 -31.70 4.70
CA LYS A 32 -3.09 -31.80 3.77
C LYS A 32 -4.44 -31.77 4.50
N SER A 33 -4.53 -32.44 5.66
CA SER A 33 -5.74 -32.41 6.47
C SER A 33 -6.04 -31.01 7.00
N LEU A 34 -5.03 -30.26 7.47
CA LEU A 34 -5.18 -28.89 7.95
C LEU A 34 -5.60 -27.93 6.81
N LYS A 35 -4.97 -28.06 5.63
CA LYS A 35 -5.35 -27.29 4.43
C LYS A 35 -6.82 -27.54 4.04
N ASN A 36 -7.26 -28.78 4.02
CA ASN A 36 -8.67 -29.11 3.75
C ASN A 36 -9.62 -28.53 4.80
N THR A 37 -9.24 -28.54 6.08
CA THR A 37 -10.03 -27.91 7.13
C THR A 37 -10.13 -26.40 6.91
N ALA A 38 -9.03 -25.73 6.51
CA ALA A 38 -9.05 -24.30 6.19
C ALA A 38 -10.02 -23.97 5.04
N ILE A 39 -9.99 -24.75 3.96
CA ILE A 39 -10.90 -24.60 2.82
C ILE A 39 -12.36 -24.69 3.27
N ASN A 40 -12.69 -25.71 4.08
CA ASN A 40 -14.06 -25.90 4.57
C ASN A 40 -14.53 -24.75 5.45
N LEU A 41 -13.67 -24.24 6.35
CA LEU A 41 -14.00 -23.11 7.22
C LEU A 41 -14.24 -21.81 6.41
N VAL A 42 -13.42 -21.57 5.40
CA VAL A 42 -13.61 -20.41 4.49
C VAL A 42 -14.94 -20.55 3.73
N GLU A 43 -15.27 -21.77 3.24
CA GLU A 43 -16.53 -22.00 2.52
C GLU A 43 -17.77 -21.83 3.43
N GLU A 44 -17.68 -22.26 4.69
CA GLU A 44 -18.73 -22.05 5.70
C GLU A 44 -18.98 -20.56 5.97
N ASP A 45 -17.91 -19.73 5.94
CA ASP A 45 -17.98 -18.31 6.24
C ASP A 45 -18.16 -17.42 4.99
N LYS A 46 -18.28 -17.97 3.77
CA LYS A 46 -18.39 -17.19 2.53
C LYS A 46 -19.51 -16.14 2.55
N LYS A 47 -20.66 -16.43 3.19
CA LYS A 47 -21.75 -15.47 3.32
C LYS A 47 -21.42 -14.30 4.23
N LYS A 48 -20.69 -14.55 5.32
CA LYS A 48 -20.19 -13.50 6.21
C LYS A 48 -19.15 -12.64 5.50
N THR A 49 -18.25 -13.27 4.73
CA THR A 49 -17.28 -12.57 3.90
C THR A 49 -17.96 -11.62 2.92
N GLN A 50 -18.99 -12.09 2.20
CA GLN A 50 -19.77 -11.26 1.27
C GLN A 50 -20.41 -10.07 1.99
N ILE A 51 -20.98 -10.29 3.18
CA ILE A 51 -21.57 -9.20 3.97
C ILE A 51 -20.50 -8.16 4.36
N MET A 52 -19.29 -8.59 4.71
CA MET A 52 -18.18 -7.68 5.00
C MET A 52 -17.78 -6.87 3.74
N VAL A 53 -17.65 -7.54 2.59
CA VAL A 53 -17.34 -6.91 1.30
C VAL A 53 -18.37 -5.84 0.94
N ASP A 54 -19.67 -6.19 1.03
CA ASP A 54 -20.78 -5.29 0.71
C ASP A 54 -20.84 -4.10 1.68
N LYS A 55 -20.53 -4.35 2.96
CA LYS A 55 -20.54 -3.32 3.98
C LYS A 55 -19.42 -2.30 3.75
N VAL A 56 -18.18 -2.75 3.51
CA VAL A 56 -17.05 -1.86 3.17
C VAL A 56 -17.33 -1.12 1.86
N PHE A 57 -17.86 -1.81 0.84
CA PHE A 57 -18.30 -1.17 -0.40
C PHE A 57 -19.28 -0.02 -0.14
N SER A 58 -20.20 -0.18 0.81
CA SER A 58 -21.21 0.84 1.11
C SER A 58 -20.66 2.09 1.79
N PHE A 59 -19.51 2.01 2.44
CA PHE A 59 -18.87 3.16 3.09
C PHE A 59 -18.15 4.06 2.07
N SER A 60 -17.42 3.47 1.13
CA SER A 60 -16.75 4.17 0.02
C SER A 60 -15.94 5.39 0.47
N GLU A 61 -15.14 5.24 1.52
CA GLU A 61 -14.39 6.33 2.14
C GLU A 61 -13.08 6.60 1.41
N LEU A 62 -12.72 7.88 1.29
CA LEU A 62 -11.45 8.30 0.72
C LEU A 62 -10.29 8.04 1.67
N GLY A 63 -9.08 8.01 1.12
CA GLY A 63 -7.85 7.89 1.90
C GLY A 63 -7.75 8.92 3.03
N PHE A 64 -7.29 8.48 4.20
CA PHE A 64 -7.27 9.17 5.49
C PHE A 64 -8.65 9.48 6.11
N GLN A 65 -9.73 8.99 5.51
CA GLN A 65 -11.11 9.20 5.97
C GLN A 65 -11.85 7.87 6.21
N GLU A 66 -11.15 6.74 6.23
CA GLU A 66 -11.68 5.37 6.32
C GLU A 66 -12.14 5.02 7.76
N PHE A 67 -12.89 5.92 8.42
CA PHE A 67 -13.31 5.76 9.81
C PHE A 67 -14.33 4.66 10.01
N GLU A 68 -15.38 4.62 9.19
CA GLU A 68 -16.43 3.58 9.28
C GLU A 68 -15.86 2.21 8.90
N THR A 69 -15.06 2.15 7.84
CA THR A 69 -14.37 0.93 7.39
C THR A 69 -13.47 0.39 8.50
N SER A 70 -12.60 1.22 9.07
CA SER A 70 -11.67 0.83 10.13
C SER A 70 -12.41 0.38 11.39
N ASN A 71 -13.43 1.12 11.83
CA ASN A 71 -14.23 0.76 13.00
C ASN A 71 -14.98 -0.55 12.78
N TYR A 72 -15.57 -0.76 11.61
CA TYR A 72 -16.29 -1.99 11.29
C TYR A 72 -15.37 -3.21 11.29
N LEU A 73 -14.24 -3.16 10.58
CA LEU A 73 -13.32 -4.28 10.47
C LEU A 73 -12.63 -4.60 11.81
N THR A 74 -12.21 -3.58 12.56
CA THR A 74 -11.62 -3.80 13.88
C THR A 74 -12.62 -4.38 14.89
N SER A 75 -13.90 -3.98 14.82
CA SER A 75 -14.93 -4.56 15.71
C SER A 75 -15.13 -6.06 15.51
N ILE A 76 -14.99 -6.54 14.26
CA ILE A 76 -15.04 -7.98 13.97
C ILE A 76 -13.82 -8.68 14.56
N LEU A 77 -12.63 -8.10 14.42
CA LEU A 77 -11.40 -8.67 14.93
C LEU A 77 -11.37 -8.68 16.47
N GLU A 78 -11.80 -7.59 17.12
CA GLU A 78 -11.94 -7.52 18.58
C GLU A 78 -12.87 -8.60 19.12
N SER A 79 -14.01 -8.83 18.46
CA SER A 79 -14.97 -9.88 18.84
C SER A 79 -14.44 -11.31 18.61
N ASN A 80 -13.29 -11.46 17.96
CA ASN A 80 -12.59 -12.71 17.73
C ASN A 80 -11.20 -12.76 18.42
N ASP A 81 -11.06 -12.11 19.57
CA ASP A 81 -9.90 -12.12 20.46
C ASP A 81 -8.63 -11.44 19.88
N PHE A 82 -8.72 -10.61 18.82
CA PHE A 82 -7.58 -9.82 18.38
C PHE A 82 -7.43 -8.57 19.24
N ILE A 83 -6.20 -8.22 19.55
CA ILE A 83 -5.84 -6.98 20.24
C ILE A 83 -5.60 -5.92 19.16
N ILE A 84 -6.30 -4.80 19.23
CA ILE A 84 -6.22 -3.73 18.24
C ILE A 84 -5.36 -2.57 18.77
N GLU A 85 -4.32 -2.23 18.02
CA GLU A 85 -3.57 -0.99 18.14
C GLU A 85 -4.12 -0.01 17.10
N LYS A 86 -4.80 1.06 17.55
CA LYS A 86 -5.35 2.12 16.68
C LYS A 86 -4.40 3.29 16.57
N GLY A 87 -4.46 4.02 15.46
CA GLY A 87 -3.65 5.22 15.23
C GLY A 87 -2.19 4.93 14.85
N ALA A 88 -1.94 3.79 14.22
CA ALA A 88 -0.60 3.41 13.78
C ALA A 88 0.03 4.52 12.91
N SER A 89 1.32 4.79 13.12
CA SER A 89 2.07 5.88 12.47
C SER A 89 1.41 7.28 12.61
N ASN A 90 0.64 7.51 13.68
CA ASN A 90 -0.14 8.74 13.92
C ASN A 90 -1.25 9.00 12.88
N VAL A 91 -1.73 7.97 12.21
CA VAL A 91 -2.86 8.04 11.27
C VAL A 91 -4.12 7.50 11.95
N PRO A 92 -5.17 8.31 12.18
CA PRO A 92 -6.35 7.92 12.99
C PRO A 92 -7.10 6.69 12.46
N THR A 93 -7.09 6.46 11.15
CA THR A 93 -7.77 5.34 10.48
C THR A 93 -6.90 4.09 10.35
N ALA A 94 -5.60 4.19 10.67
CA ALA A 94 -4.66 3.08 10.62
C ALA A 94 -4.69 2.24 11.90
N TRP A 95 -4.50 0.93 11.75
CA TRP A 95 -4.51 0.01 12.87
C TRP A 95 -3.70 -1.27 12.58
N PHE A 96 -3.29 -1.94 13.67
CA PHE A 96 -2.74 -3.29 13.63
C PHE A 96 -3.55 -4.16 14.59
N ALA A 97 -3.95 -5.34 14.14
CA ALA A 97 -4.70 -6.31 14.91
C ALA A 97 -3.84 -7.56 15.13
N THR A 98 -3.53 -7.89 16.37
CA THR A 98 -2.63 -9.00 16.72
C THR A 98 -3.36 -10.05 17.51
N TRP A 99 -3.14 -11.33 17.15
CA TRP A 99 -3.57 -12.48 17.91
C TRP A 99 -2.45 -13.52 17.96
N SER A 100 -2.21 -14.11 19.13
CA SER A 100 -1.15 -15.11 19.33
C SER A 100 -1.70 -16.40 19.95
N ASN A 101 -1.11 -17.53 19.59
CA ASN A 101 -1.34 -18.82 20.20
C ASN A 101 -0.02 -19.36 20.74
N GLY A 102 0.17 -19.31 22.06
CA GLY A 102 1.46 -19.59 22.70
C GLY A 102 2.47 -18.45 22.56
N ASP A 103 3.69 -18.72 23.05
CA ASP A 103 4.77 -17.73 23.10
C ASP A 103 5.83 -17.92 21.99
N GLY A 104 5.63 -18.90 21.11
CA GLY A 104 6.55 -19.26 20.04
C GLY A 104 5.91 -19.23 18.65
N GLY A 105 6.66 -19.78 17.67
CA GLY A 105 6.22 -19.85 16.28
C GLY A 105 6.44 -18.56 15.50
N PRO A 106 6.11 -18.55 14.19
CA PRO A 106 6.28 -17.39 13.33
C PRO A 106 5.22 -16.32 13.56
N THR A 107 5.58 -15.07 13.28
CA THR A 107 4.66 -13.95 13.15
C THR A 107 4.34 -13.70 11.68
N ILE A 108 3.08 -13.86 11.31
CA ILE A 108 2.62 -13.72 9.93
C ILE A 108 1.71 -12.51 9.81
N ALA A 109 2.09 -11.56 8.98
CA ALA A 109 1.29 -10.38 8.68
C ALA A 109 0.44 -10.61 7.43
N LEU A 110 -0.83 -10.20 7.50
CA LEU A 110 -1.80 -10.27 6.41
C LEU A 110 -2.43 -8.90 6.20
N GLY A 111 -2.42 -8.39 4.98
CA GLY A 111 -2.92 -7.05 4.71
C GLY A 111 -3.64 -6.91 3.37
N SER A 112 -4.38 -5.83 3.24
CA SER A 112 -4.94 -5.31 1.99
C SER A 112 -5.31 -3.84 2.14
N ASP A 113 -5.53 -3.15 1.02
CA ASP A 113 -5.95 -1.75 1.00
C ASP A 113 -7.44 -1.62 1.34
N ILE A 114 -7.87 -0.42 1.79
CA ILE A 114 -9.23 -0.19 2.26
C ILE A 114 -9.86 1.13 1.79
N ASP A 115 -9.10 2.01 1.17
CA ASP A 115 -9.59 3.31 0.71
C ASP A 115 -10.29 3.23 -0.66
N GLY A 116 -11.08 4.24 -0.95
CA GLY A 116 -11.74 4.45 -2.23
C GLY A 116 -11.15 5.63 -2.99
N ILE A 117 -11.52 5.78 -4.26
CA ILE A 117 -11.10 6.86 -5.14
C ILE A 117 -12.21 7.89 -5.36
N PRO A 118 -11.87 9.17 -5.61
CA PRO A 118 -12.86 10.21 -5.88
C PRO A 118 -13.68 9.90 -7.14
N LYS A 119 -14.98 10.25 -7.12
CA LYS A 119 -15.89 10.17 -8.27
C LYS A 119 -16.05 8.77 -8.88
N ALA A 120 -15.80 7.73 -8.08
CA ALA A 120 -15.87 6.32 -8.51
C ALA A 120 -17.13 5.59 -8.02
N SER A 121 -18.14 6.32 -7.54
CA SER A 121 -19.43 5.72 -7.17
C SER A 121 -20.01 4.95 -8.35
N GLN A 122 -20.37 3.68 -8.15
CA GLN A 122 -20.79 2.78 -9.22
C GLN A 122 -21.75 1.73 -8.70
N TYR A 123 -22.81 1.45 -9.45
CA TYR A 123 -23.66 0.28 -9.21
C TYR A 123 -22.86 -1.00 -9.45
N PRO A 124 -22.92 -1.98 -8.52
CA PRO A 124 -22.31 -3.28 -8.73
C PRO A 124 -23.03 -4.07 -9.84
N GLY A 125 -22.29 -4.97 -10.52
CA GLY A 125 -22.83 -5.90 -11.49
C GLY A 125 -23.25 -5.28 -12.83
N VAL A 126 -22.74 -4.09 -13.19
CA VAL A 126 -22.95 -3.48 -14.52
C VAL A 126 -21.62 -3.02 -15.10
N ALA A 127 -21.42 -3.27 -16.40
CA ALA A 127 -20.18 -2.96 -17.13
C ALA A 127 -20.21 -1.57 -17.82
N TYR A 128 -21.10 -0.68 -17.41
CA TYR A 128 -21.20 0.69 -17.92
C TYR A 128 -21.27 1.68 -16.76
N HIS A 129 -20.85 2.93 -17.00
CA HIS A 129 -20.86 3.97 -15.98
C HIS A 129 -22.29 4.24 -15.48
N LYS A 130 -22.53 3.95 -14.21
CA LYS A 130 -23.80 4.16 -13.52
C LYS A 130 -23.53 4.44 -12.04
N PRO A 131 -23.27 5.70 -11.66
CA PRO A 131 -23.03 6.03 -10.27
C PRO A 131 -24.28 5.78 -9.41
N ILE A 132 -24.07 5.33 -8.16
CA ILE A 132 -25.12 5.29 -7.14
C ILE A 132 -25.44 6.74 -6.72
N ILE A 133 -24.36 7.53 -6.49
CA ILE A 133 -24.44 8.95 -6.15
C ILE A 133 -23.45 9.67 -7.08
N GLU A 134 -23.94 10.59 -7.90
CA GLU A 134 -23.08 11.35 -8.83
C GLU A 134 -22.00 12.13 -8.08
N GLY A 135 -20.75 11.99 -8.53
CA GLY A 135 -19.59 12.66 -7.95
C GLY A 135 -19.09 12.09 -6.61
N ALA A 136 -19.77 11.10 -6.01
CA ALA A 136 -19.33 10.46 -4.78
C ALA A 136 -18.14 9.53 -5.01
N PRO A 137 -17.33 9.25 -3.96
CA PRO A 137 -16.25 8.27 -4.02
C PRO A 137 -16.77 6.84 -4.18
N GLY A 138 -15.90 5.91 -4.54
CA GLY A 138 -16.20 4.50 -4.68
C GLY A 138 -14.97 3.62 -4.73
N HIS A 139 -15.18 2.32 -4.64
CA HIS A 139 -14.12 1.32 -4.70
C HIS A 139 -13.83 0.90 -6.16
N GLY A 140 -13.20 1.80 -6.95
CA GLY A 140 -12.88 1.55 -8.36
C GLY A 140 -11.82 0.46 -8.58
N GLU A 141 -10.98 0.20 -7.59
CA GLU A 141 -9.92 -0.82 -7.62
C GLU A 141 -10.20 -2.03 -6.72
N GLY A 142 -11.42 -2.14 -6.18
CA GLY A 142 -11.88 -3.31 -5.40
C GLY A 142 -11.28 -3.44 -4.00
N HIS A 143 -10.76 -2.36 -3.40
CA HIS A 143 -10.21 -2.33 -2.04
C HIS A 143 -11.24 -2.72 -0.96
N ASN A 144 -12.53 -2.69 -1.28
CA ASN A 144 -13.59 -3.18 -0.39
C ASN A 144 -13.54 -4.68 -0.13
N SER A 145 -12.84 -5.47 -0.95
CA SER A 145 -12.87 -6.93 -0.89
C SER A 145 -11.68 -7.55 -0.15
N GLY A 146 -10.51 -6.91 -0.19
CA GLY A 146 -9.27 -7.52 0.26
C GLY A 146 -9.23 -7.84 1.75
N LEU A 147 -9.43 -6.85 2.63
CA LEU A 147 -9.45 -7.07 4.08
C LEU A 147 -10.55 -8.05 4.53
N PRO A 148 -11.80 -8.00 4.03
CA PRO A 148 -12.81 -9.01 4.33
C PRO A 148 -12.35 -10.45 4.03
N VAL A 149 -11.71 -10.68 2.89
CA VAL A 149 -11.15 -12.00 2.54
C VAL A 149 -10.01 -12.39 3.47
N VAL A 150 -9.11 -11.45 3.78
CA VAL A 150 -8.00 -11.65 4.71
C VAL A 150 -8.48 -11.97 6.12
N ILE A 151 -9.51 -11.27 6.62
CA ILE A 151 -10.12 -11.54 7.93
C ILE A 151 -10.70 -12.95 7.97
N THR A 152 -11.46 -13.37 6.96
CA THR A 152 -12.02 -14.73 6.89
C THR A 152 -10.92 -15.79 6.90
N ALA A 153 -9.85 -15.60 6.14
CA ALA A 153 -8.70 -16.49 6.12
C ALA A 153 -8.01 -16.54 7.49
N ALA A 154 -7.78 -15.38 8.13
CA ALA A 154 -7.15 -15.30 9.44
C ALA A 154 -7.97 -15.99 10.55
N LEU A 155 -9.28 -15.81 10.58
CA LEU A 155 -10.17 -16.47 11.54
C LEU A 155 -10.19 -18.00 11.34
N SER A 156 -10.14 -18.46 10.09
CA SER A 156 -10.03 -19.89 9.78
C SER A 156 -8.71 -20.48 10.26
N VAL A 157 -7.59 -19.77 10.04
CA VAL A 157 -6.26 -20.17 10.53
C VAL A 157 -6.19 -20.10 12.05
N GLN A 158 -6.72 -19.05 12.67
CA GLN A 158 -6.82 -18.90 14.12
C GLN A 158 -7.49 -20.13 14.76
N LYS A 159 -8.64 -20.55 14.23
CA LYS A 159 -9.35 -21.73 14.71
C LYS A 159 -8.51 -23.01 14.57
N ILE A 160 -7.85 -23.20 13.45
CA ILE A 160 -6.97 -24.35 13.21
C ILE A 160 -5.80 -24.34 14.19
N MET A 161 -5.18 -23.18 14.43
CA MET A 161 -4.07 -23.04 15.37
C MET A 161 -4.51 -23.37 16.80
N LYS A 162 -5.67 -22.86 17.26
CA LYS A 162 -6.26 -23.19 18.56
C LYS A 162 -6.52 -24.70 18.69
N ASP A 163 -7.22 -25.29 17.72
CA ASP A 163 -7.67 -26.71 17.77
C ASP A 163 -6.50 -27.72 17.71
N ASN A 164 -5.34 -27.31 17.18
CA ASN A 164 -4.18 -28.18 16.98
C ASN A 164 -2.95 -27.78 17.82
N ASN A 165 -3.08 -26.81 18.72
CA ASN A 165 -1.98 -26.25 19.52
C ASN A 165 -0.76 -25.88 18.63
N ILE A 166 -1.02 -25.14 17.55
CA ILE A 166 0.01 -24.60 16.67
C ILE A 166 0.38 -23.21 17.20
N GLU A 167 1.63 -23.03 17.59
CA GLU A 167 2.12 -21.76 18.08
C GLU A 167 2.40 -20.79 16.92
N GLY A 168 2.19 -19.51 17.15
CA GLY A 168 2.45 -18.43 16.22
C GLY A 168 1.55 -17.23 16.43
N THR A 169 1.85 -16.16 15.70
CA THR A 169 1.14 -14.88 15.76
C THR A 169 0.59 -14.49 14.41
N LEU A 170 -0.66 -14.05 14.37
CA LEU A 170 -1.31 -13.42 13.21
C LEU A 170 -1.41 -11.92 13.44
N VAL A 171 -0.97 -11.14 12.46
CA VAL A 171 -1.07 -9.68 12.46
C VAL A 171 -1.85 -9.24 11.24
N LEU A 172 -2.97 -8.55 11.41
CA LEU A 172 -3.74 -7.99 10.32
C LEU A 172 -3.56 -6.46 10.29
N TRP A 173 -3.48 -5.90 9.09
CA TRP A 173 -3.24 -4.47 8.91
C TRP A 173 -3.82 -3.94 7.61
N PRO A 174 -4.37 -2.70 7.57
CA PRO A 174 -4.85 -2.06 6.37
C PRO A 174 -3.77 -1.24 5.66
N GLY A 175 -3.78 -1.22 4.34
CA GLY A 175 -3.21 -0.12 3.58
C GLY A 175 -4.21 1.04 3.57
N VAL A 176 -3.98 2.02 4.46
CA VAL A 176 -4.78 3.24 4.56
C VAL A 176 -4.24 4.28 3.59
N ALA A 177 -5.12 4.97 2.88
CA ALA A 177 -4.76 6.01 1.91
C ALA A 177 -3.75 5.53 0.85
N GLU A 178 -3.94 4.32 0.34
CA GLU A 178 -3.05 3.73 -0.67
C GLU A 178 -3.03 4.59 -1.94
N GLU A 179 -4.18 5.04 -2.39
CA GLU A 179 -4.37 5.88 -3.56
C GLU A 179 -3.64 7.25 -3.45
N GLN A 180 -3.30 7.66 -2.24
CA GLN A 180 -2.50 8.85 -1.95
C GLN A 180 -1.06 8.52 -1.58
N ILE A 181 -0.63 7.25 -1.75
CA ILE A 181 0.70 6.74 -1.40
C ILE A 181 0.98 6.91 0.12
N GLY A 182 -0.06 6.78 0.91
CA GLY A 182 -0.01 6.89 2.37
C GLY A 182 0.41 5.59 3.06
N THR A 183 0.68 5.68 4.30
CA THR A 183 0.86 4.71 5.39
C THR A 183 1.89 3.60 5.22
N LYS A 184 1.91 2.79 4.15
CA LYS A 184 2.78 1.61 4.04
C LYS A 184 4.26 1.92 4.30
N ALA A 185 4.78 3.00 3.70
CA ALA A 185 6.15 3.46 3.95
C ALA A 185 6.36 3.97 5.39
N TRP A 186 5.31 4.55 5.99
CA TRP A 186 5.36 5.03 7.38
C TRP A 186 5.35 3.88 8.38
N TYR A 187 4.57 2.83 8.14
CA TYR A 187 4.61 1.61 8.95
C TYR A 187 6.00 0.98 8.97
N VAL A 188 6.67 0.92 7.80
CA VAL A 188 8.05 0.42 7.72
C VAL A 188 9.01 1.33 8.48
N ARG A 189 8.93 2.66 8.28
CA ARG A 189 9.75 3.63 9.00
C ARG A 189 9.61 3.51 10.53
N ASP A 190 8.40 3.26 11.00
CA ASP A 190 8.06 3.25 12.43
C ASP A 190 8.21 1.85 13.06
N GLY A 191 8.71 0.85 12.29
CA GLY A 191 9.12 -0.46 12.80
C GLY A 191 7.99 -1.49 12.92
N TYR A 192 6.81 -1.25 12.37
CA TYR A 192 5.66 -2.18 12.48
C TYR A 192 5.92 -3.55 11.85
N PHE A 193 6.89 -3.66 10.96
CA PHE A 193 7.27 -4.92 10.30
C PHE A 193 8.57 -5.54 10.81
N ASP A 194 9.24 -4.96 11.81
CA ASP A 194 10.56 -5.42 12.27
C ASP A 194 10.57 -6.84 12.84
N ASN A 195 9.43 -7.27 13.41
CA ASN A 195 9.25 -8.59 14.01
C ASN A 195 8.30 -9.49 13.20
N ILE A 196 8.13 -9.22 11.91
CA ILE A 196 7.30 -10.01 11.00
C ILE A 196 8.18 -10.97 10.20
N ASP A 197 7.93 -12.29 10.34
CA ASP A 197 8.67 -13.32 9.59
C ASP A 197 8.18 -13.45 8.15
N MET A 198 6.88 -13.22 7.91
CA MET A 198 6.27 -13.30 6.59
C MET A 198 5.12 -12.30 6.47
N CYS A 199 5.06 -11.59 5.34
CA CYS A 199 3.94 -10.72 5.00
C CYS A 199 3.28 -11.18 3.70
N ILE A 200 1.97 -11.37 3.74
CA ILE A 200 1.13 -11.60 2.56
C ILE A 200 0.19 -10.41 2.39
N PHE A 201 0.16 -9.86 1.20
CA PHE A 201 -0.70 -8.75 0.84
C PHE A 201 -1.53 -9.12 -0.38
N THR A 202 -2.85 -8.89 -0.31
CA THR A 202 -3.77 -9.23 -1.40
C THR A 202 -4.31 -7.98 -2.07
N HIS A 203 -4.52 -8.05 -3.38
CA HIS A 203 -5.13 -7.02 -4.20
C HIS A 203 -5.87 -7.66 -5.37
N VAL A 204 -7.01 -7.10 -5.76
CA VAL A 204 -7.73 -7.56 -6.95
C VAL A 204 -6.94 -7.29 -8.23
N SER A 205 -7.15 -8.13 -9.23
CA SER A 205 -6.52 -8.01 -10.54
C SER A 205 -7.43 -8.56 -11.62
N SER A 206 -7.11 -8.29 -12.88
CA SER A 206 -7.81 -8.85 -14.03
C SER A 206 -7.60 -10.35 -14.24
N ASN A 207 -6.68 -10.95 -13.50
CA ASN A 207 -6.40 -12.39 -13.52
C ASN A 207 -5.98 -12.89 -12.15
N LEU A 208 -6.23 -14.17 -11.87
CA LEU A 208 -5.71 -14.81 -10.68
C LEU A 208 -4.27 -15.26 -10.93
N GLY A 209 -3.32 -14.72 -10.18
CA GLY A 209 -1.91 -15.04 -10.35
C GLY A 209 -1.08 -14.72 -9.13
N VAL A 210 0.10 -15.33 -9.08
CA VAL A 210 1.18 -15.02 -8.14
C VAL A 210 2.45 -14.74 -8.94
N SER A 211 3.32 -13.92 -8.39
CA SER A 211 4.61 -13.61 -9.01
C SER A 211 5.72 -13.55 -7.95
N TRP A 212 6.97 -13.74 -8.39
CA TRP A 212 8.14 -13.64 -7.54
C TRP A 212 9.29 -12.93 -8.25
N GLY A 213 10.28 -12.49 -7.46
CA GLY A 213 11.39 -11.72 -7.98
C GLY A 213 11.03 -10.26 -8.23
N LEU A 214 11.75 -9.62 -9.15
CA LEU A 214 11.50 -8.22 -9.50
C LEU A 214 10.16 -8.10 -10.24
N ALA A 215 9.23 -7.39 -9.62
CA ALA A 215 7.92 -7.15 -10.23
C ALA A 215 8.03 -6.24 -11.46
N THR A 216 7.11 -6.40 -12.41
CA THR A 216 7.00 -5.54 -13.60
C THR A 216 6.39 -4.18 -13.31
N GLY A 217 5.76 -4.01 -12.14
CA GLY A 217 5.19 -2.74 -11.68
C GLY A 217 6.26 -1.71 -11.30
N THR A 218 5.95 -0.44 -11.52
CA THR A 218 6.85 0.65 -11.17
C THR A 218 6.66 1.08 -9.72
N GLY A 219 7.76 1.38 -9.03
CA GLY A 219 7.73 2.25 -7.86
C GLY A 219 7.58 3.71 -8.26
N LEU A 220 7.45 4.60 -7.26
CA LEU A 220 7.35 6.03 -7.52
C LEU A 220 7.83 6.90 -6.36
N ILE A 221 8.13 8.16 -6.67
CA ILE A 221 8.19 9.28 -5.73
C ILE A 221 7.15 10.33 -6.14
N SER A 222 6.40 10.81 -5.16
CA SER A 222 5.39 11.85 -5.27
C SER A 222 5.95 13.16 -4.72
N VAL A 223 6.06 14.20 -5.55
CA VAL A 223 6.71 15.46 -5.20
C VAL A 223 5.89 16.65 -5.67
N GLU A 224 5.61 17.58 -4.79
CA GLU A 224 5.04 18.88 -5.12
C GLU A 224 6.14 19.94 -5.10
N TYR A 225 6.21 20.72 -6.18
CA TYR A 225 7.08 21.90 -6.31
C TYR A 225 6.21 23.14 -6.21
N THR A 226 6.52 24.00 -5.24
CA THR A 226 5.85 25.29 -5.06
C THR A 226 6.82 26.40 -5.38
N PHE A 227 6.43 27.27 -6.32
CA PHE A 227 7.17 28.46 -6.69
C PHE A 227 6.58 29.68 -5.99
N ASP A 228 7.47 30.56 -5.54
CA ASP A 228 7.14 31.82 -4.88
C ASP A 228 7.74 32.99 -5.69
N GLY A 229 6.88 33.90 -6.10
CA GLY A 229 7.18 35.07 -6.89
C GLY A 229 6.70 36.36 -6.20
N GLU A 230 6.30 37.37 -7.01
CA GLU A 230 5.81 38.63 -6.51
C GLU A 230 4.62 39.12 -7.33
N THR A 231 3.55 39.48 -6.60
CA THR A 231 2.32 39.96 -7.24
C THR A 231 2.44 41.37 -7.80
N ALA A 232 1.70 41.63 -8.86
CA ALA A 232 1.52 42.97 -9.42
C ALA A 232 0.20 43.05 -10.18
N HIS A 233 -0.28 44.28 -10.44
CA HIS A 233 -1.43 44.48 -11.33
C HIS A 233 -1.03 44.21 -12.76
N SER A 234 -1.58 43.19 -13.42
CA SER A 234 -1.15 42.69 -14.72
C SER A 234 -1.27 43.75 -15.86
N ALA A 235 -2.20 44.67 -15.78
CA ALA A 235 -2.33 45.77 -16.79
C ALA A 235 -1.63 47.05 -16.35
N GLY A 236 -1.58 47.37 -15.05
CA GLY A 236 -1.08 48.65 -14.58
C GLY A 236 0.44 48.70 -14.37
N ALA A 237 1.03 47.65 -13.86
CA ALA A 237 2.46 47.60 -13.54
C ALA A 237 3.03 46.17 -13.56
N PRO A 238 2.85 45.34 -14.63
CA PRO A 238 3.29 43.96 -14.69
C PRO A 238 4.79 43.78 -14.46
N TRP A 239 5.60 44.77 -14.85
CA TRP A 239 7.07 44.76 -14.68
C TRP A 239 7.52 44.73 -13.20
N ARG A 240 6.63 44.95 -12.25
CA ARG A 240 6.92 44.83 -10.80
C ARG A 240 6.73 43.41 -10.29
N GLY A 241 5.98 42.58 -11.02
CA GLY A 241 5.69 41.21 -10.64
C GLY A 241 6.78 40.25 -11.08
N ARG A 242 6.75 39.07 -10.43
CA ARG A 242 7.48 37.85 -10.83
C ARG A 242 6.49 36.71 -10.73
N SER A 243 6.09 36.18 -11.90
CA SER A 243 5.06 35.15 -11.96
C SER A 243 5.59 33.81 -11.54
N ALA A 244 5.05 33.29 -10.43
CA ALA A 244 5.29 31.95 -9.99
C ALA A 244 4.68 30.91 -10.96
N LEU A 245 3.57 31.25 -11.62
CA LEU A 245 2.95 30.38 -12.63
C LEU A 245 3.87 30.19 -13.84
N ASP A 246 4.52 31.24 -14.33
CA ASP A 246 5.47 31.12 -15.44
C ASP A 246 6.63 30.18 -15.08
N ALA A 247 7.11 30.22 -13.82
CA ALA A 247 8.12 29.26 -13.34
C ALA A 247 7.61 27.82 -13.35
N ALA A 248 6.40 27.58 -12.85
CA ALA A 248 5.80 26.25 -12.83
C ALA A 248 5.51 25.71 -14.25
N GLU A 249 5.08 26.58 -15.18
CA GLU A 249 4.91 26.25 -16.61
C GLU A 249 6.24 25.91 -17.27
N LEU A 250 7.28 26.72 -17.08
CA LEU A 250 8.62 26.45 -17.60
C LEU A 250 9.18 25.11 -17.06
N MET A 251 8.99 24.84 -15.79
CA MET A 251 9.35 23.53 -15.23
C MET A 251 8.62 22.38 -15.92
N ASN A 252 7.31 22.51 -16.14
CA ASN A 252 6.50 21.49 -16.81
C ASN A 252 6.92 21.26 -18.26
N ILE A 253 7.16 22.35 -19.00
CA ILE A 253 7.62 22.32 -20.41
C ILE A 253 9.01 21.66 -20.50
N ALA A 254 9.96 22.09 -19.68
CA ALA A 254 11.32 21.56 -19.67
C ALA A 254 11.33 20.06 -19.29
N TRP A 255 10.49 19.65 -18.33
CA TRP A 255 10.31 18.24 -18.01
C TRP A 255 9.73 17.45 -19.18
N ASN A 256 8.76 17.99 -19.91
CA ASN A 256 8.17 17.33 -21.08
C ASN A 256 9.20 17.13 -22.20
N TYR A 257 10.13 18.07 -22.41
CA TYR A 257 11.26 17.86 -23.32
C TYR A 257 12.23 16.80 -22.80
N LYS A 258 12.50 16.74 -21.50
CA LYS A 258 13.32 15.68 -20.92
C LYS A 258 12.70 14.31 -21.09
N ARG A 259 11.37 14.18 -21.06
CA ARG A 259 10.65 12.89 -21.19
C ARG A 259 10.99 12.16 -22.51
N GLU A 260 11.23 12.87 -23.59
CA GLU A 260 11.64 12.27 -24.86
C GLU A 260 12.91 11.43 -24.72
N HIS A 261 13.81 11.82 -23.81
CA HIS A 261 15.10 11.19 -23.58
C HIS A 261 15.12 10.20 -22.40
N LEU A 262 13.95 9.80 -21.91
CA LEU A 262 13.84 8.79 -20.85
C LEU A 262 13.66 7.39 -21.43
N HIS A 263 14.19 6.38 -20.72
CA HIS A 263 13.95 4.98 -21.08
C HIS A 263 12.44 4.68 -21.10
N PRO A 264 11.93 3.87 -22.05
CA PRO A 264 10.49 3.57 -22.19
C PRO A 264 9.79 3.03 -20.96
N LEU A 265 10.52 2.44 -19.99
CA LEU A 265 9.96 1.96 -18.74
C LEU A 265 9.74 3.08 -17.70
N LYS A 266 10.37 4.24 -17.87
CA LYS A 266 10.16 5.40 -17.01
C LYS A 266 8.84 6.10 -17.34
N ARG A 267 8.14 6.56 -16.31
CA ARG A 267 6.86 7.29 -16.44
C ARG A 267 6.88 8.52 -15.55
N SER A 268 6.16 9.54 -15.96
CA SER A 268 5.89 10.71 -15.12
C SER A 268 4.53 11.29 -15.46
N HIS A 269 3.88 11.85 -14.46
CA HIS A 269 2.58 12.48 -14.54
C HIS A 269 2.65 13.78 -13.74
N SER A 270 1.90 14.81 -14.13
CA SER A 270 1.85 16.07 -13.39
C SER A 270 0.49 16.71 -13.47
N ILE A 271 0.17 17.48 -12.44
CA ILE A 271 -0.97 18.39 -12.39
C ILE A 271 -0.53 19.69 -11.73
N PHE A 272 -1.14 20.83 -12.12
CA PHE A 272 -1.05 22.05 -11.32
C PHE A 272 -2.03 21.96 -10.16
N THR A 273 -1.51 22.16 -8.94
CA THR A 273 -2.31 22.18 -7.72
C THR A 273 -2.67 23.60 -7.29
N ASP A 274 -1.89 24.58 -7.74
CA ASP A 274 -2.14 26.00 -7.61
C ASP A 274 -1.62 26.71 -8.86
N ALA A 275 -2.42 27.61 -9.47
CA ALA A 275 -2.09 28.33 -10.69
C ALA A 275 -2.43 29.85 -10.61
N GLY A 276 -2.65 30.36 -9.38
CA GLY A 276 -3.04 31.76 -9.12
C GLY A 276 -4.55 31.96 -9.08
N ASP A 277 -4.98 33.19 -8.80
CA ASP A 277 -6.37 33.50 -8.45
C ASP A 277 -7.19 34.03 -9.65
N GLN A 278 -6.68 35.05 -10.36
CA GLN A 278 -7.40 35.68 -11.46
C GLN A 278 -6.44 36.38 -12.49
N PRO A 279 -6.84 36.55 -13.76
CA PRO A 279 -5.92 36.96 -14.84
C PRO A 279 -5.30 38.36 -14.69
N ASN A 280 -5.93 39.24 -13.95
CA ASN A 280 -5.44 40.63 -13.76
C ASN A 280 -4.46 40.78 -12.58
N VAL A 281 -4.06 39.67 -11.95
CA VAL A 281 -3.07 39.64 -10.88
C VAL A 281 -1.95 38.69 -11.25
N VAL A 282 -0.70 39.19 -11.28
CA VAL A 282 0.48 38.32 -11.47
C VAL A 282 0.55 37.32 -10.31
N PRO A 283 0.53 36.01 -10.57
CA PRO A 283 0.54 34.98 -9.51
C PRO A 283 1.84 35.02 -8.71
N SER A 284 1.73 35.29 -7.42
CA SER A 284 2.87 35.22 -6.49
C SER A 284 3.15 33.82 -5.97
N LYS A 285 2.22 32.87 -6.18
CA LYS A 285 2.38 31.47 -5.82
C LYS A 285 1.80 30.57 -6.89
N ALA A 286 2.48 29.47 -7.18
CA ALA A 286 1.98 28.41 -8.04
C ALA A 286 2.64 27.08 -7.65
N SER A 287 1.91 25.99 -7.80
CA SER A 287 2.40 24.67 -7.44
C SER A 287 2.11 23.66 -8.54
N ILE A 288 3.07 22.77 -8.77
CA ILE A 288 2.95 21.64 -9.68
C ILE A 288 3.36 20.35 -8.97
N TRP A 289 2.52 19.35 -9.08
CA TRP A 289 2.69 18.05 -8.42
C TRP A 289 3.05 17.00 -9.46
N PHE A 290 4.15 16.25 -9.21
CA PHE A 290 4.68 15.20 -10.07
C PHE A 290 4.68 13.84 -9.40
N TYR A 291 4.42 12.79 -10.20
CA TYR A 291 4.86 11.42 -9.95
C TYR A 291 6.00 11.06 -10.90
N PHE A 292 7.11 10.54 -10.35
CA PHE A 292 8.22 9.97 -11.13
C PHE A 292 8.30 8.48 -10.86
N ARG A 293 8.16 7.67 -11.90
CA ARG A 293 8.02 6.20 -11.80
C ARG A 293 9.09 5.46 -12.58
N ASP A 294 9.67 4.43 -11.97
CA ASP A 294 10.56 3.46 -12.63
C ASP A 294 10.41 2.09 -11.96
N ILE A 295 10.89 1.04 -12.65
CA ILE A 295 11.01 -0.32 -12.11
C ILE A 295 12.22 -0.46 -11.15
N LYS A 296 13.09 0.56 -11.07
CA LYS A 296 14.28 0.59 -10.21
C LYS A 296 14.32 1.86 -9.37
N TYR A 297 14.77 1.71 -8.12
CA TYR A 297 14.98 2.82 -7.20
C TYR A 297 15.89 3.92 -7.78
N GLU A 298 17.04 3.52 -8.36
CA GLU A 298 18.02 4.47 -8.92
C GLU A 298 17.41 5.31 -10.04
N GLY A 299 16.54 4.72 -10.86
CA GLY A 299 15.87 5.45 -11.93
C GLY A 299 14.82 6.45 -11.43
N ILE A 300 14.15 6.15 -10.32
CA ILE A 300 13.24 7.10 -9.64
C ILE A 300 14.04 8.30 -9.12
N MET A 301 15.13 8.03 -8.40
CA MET A 301 15.98 9.08 -7.81
C MET A 301 16.69 9.93 -8.87
N ASP A 302 17.09 9.35 -10.01
CA ASP A 302 17.65 10.09 -11.16
C ASP A 302 16.63 11.09 -11.75
N MET A 303 15.38 10.65 -11.91
CA MET A 303 14.30 11.54 -12.37
C MET A 303 14.04 12.67 -11.37
N TYR A 304 13.96 12.35 -10.08
CA TYR A 304 13.78 13.35 -9.03
C TYR A 304 14.91 14.36 -8.99
N GLY A 305 16.18 13.91 -9.05
CA GLY A 305 17.34 14.80 -9.10
C GLY A 305 17.36 15.69 -10.36
N THR A 306 16.90 15.16 -11.50
CA THR A 306 16.77 15.93 -12.74
C THR A 306 15.66 16.98 -12.62
N ALA A 307 14.51 16.61 -12.03
CA ALA A 307 13.40 17.55 -11.82
C ALA A 307 13.78 18.72 -10.91
N ASN A 308 14.57 18.47 -9.86
CA ASN A 308 15.09 19.54 -8.99
C ASN A 308 15.94 20.55 -9.79
N LYS A 309 16.85 20.07 -10.65
CA LYS A 309 17.67 20.95 -11.51
C LYS A 309 16.80 21.75 -12.51
N ILE A 310 15.74 21.15 -13.02
CA ILE A 310 14.79 21.85 -13.90
C ILE A 310 14.05 22.94 -13.12
N ALA A 311 13.61 22.65 -11.88
CA ALA A 311 12.96 23.64 -11.02
C ALA A 311 13.90 24.82 -10.69
N GLU A 312 15.18 24.54 -10.40
CA GLU A 312 16.23 25.57 -10.22
C GLU A 312 16.35 26.46 -11.46
N GLY A 313 16.42 25.84 -12.65
CA GLY A 313 16.49 26.59 -13.95
C GLY A 313 15.24 27.44 -14.18
N ALA A 314 14.05 26.92 -13.92
CA ALA A 314 12.79 27.65 -14.05
C ALA A 314 12.73 28.86 -13.10
N ALA A 315 13.10 28.67 -11.85
CA ALA A 315 13.15 29.72 -10.84
C ALA A 315 14.16 30.84 -11.23
N LEU A 316 15.33 30.43 -11.73
CA LEU A 316 16.36 31.37 -12.19
C LEU A 316 15.84 32.21 -13.38
N MET A 317 15.19 31.60 -14.38
CA MET A 317 14.67 32.31 -15.58
C MET A 317 13.58 33.31 -15.22
N THR A 318 12.79 33.07 -14.19
CA THR A 318 11.66 33.93 -13.79
C THR A 318 11.97 34.85 -12.61
N ASN A 319 13.20 34.77 -12.08
CA ASN A 319 13.61 35.47 -10.86
C ASN A 319 12.65 35.23 -9.69
N THR A 320 12.25 33.94 -9.52
CA THR A 320 11.42 33.43 -8.43
C THR A 320 12.25 32.53 -7.53
N SER A 321 11.67 32.02 -6.46
CA SER A 321 12.22 30.92 -5.65
C SER A 321 11.31 29.69 -5.70
N PHE A 322 11.80 28.54 -5.25
CA PHE A 322 10.96 27.35 -5.12
C PHE A 322 11.30 26.53 -3.89
N THR A 323 10.33 25.72 -3.46
CA THR A 323 10.48 24.64 -2.50
C THR A 323 9.96 23.35 -3.12
N SER A 324 10.49 22.19 -2.68
CA SER A 324 9.96 20.89 -3.05
C SER A 324 9.58 20.10 -1.79
N ARG A 325 8.44 19.43 -1.85
CA ARG A 325 7.94 18.58 -0.77
C ARG A 325 7.64 17.19 -1.30
N ILE A 326 8.32 16.16 -0.74
CA ILE A 326 7.97 14.78 -0.99
C ILE A 326 6.67 14.49 -0.22
N LEU A 327 5.63 14.08 -0.94
CA LEU A 327 4.32 13.75 -0.38
C LEU A 327 4.22 12.26 -0.01
N GLY A 328 4.92 11.40 -0.76
CA GLY A 328 4.94 9.99 -0.51
C GLY A 328 5.93 9.23 -1.40
N THR A 329 6.19 7.99 -1.05
CA THR A 329 7.05 7.09 -1.82
C THR A 329 6.48 5.68 -1.81
N ALA A 330 6.60 4.99 -2.94
CA ALA A 330 6.35 3.57 -3.05
C ALA A 330 7.49 2.95 -3.88
N TRP A 331 8.36 2.18 -3.23
CA TRP A 331 9.52 1.63 -3.92
C TRP A 331 9.15 0.40 -4.78
N PRO A 332 9.97 0.05 -5.80
CA PRO A 332 9.75 -1.13 -6.62
C PRO A 332 9.69 -2.40 -5.78
N ARG A 333 8.72 -3.25 -6.08
CA ARG A 333 8.44 -4.47 -5.33
C ARG A 333 9.40 -5.60 -5.70
N HIS A 334 9.72 -6.44 -4.71
CA HIS A 334 10.41 -7.71 -4.90
C HIS A 334 9.71 -8.78 -4.08
N PHE A 335 9.11 -9.78 -4.74
CA PHE A 335 8.35 -10.82 -4.07
C PHE A 335 9.19 -12.05 -3.76
N ASN A 336 8.90 -12.67 -2.61
CA ASN A 336 9.61 -13.86 -2.17
C ASN A 336 9.17 -15.09 -2.99
N LYS A 337 10.14 -15.80 -3.56
CA LYS A 337 9.90 -16.96 -4.43
C LYS A 337 9.22 -18.10 -3.66
N VAL A 338 9.70 -18.42 -2.46
CA VAL A 338 9.19 -19.56 -1.67
C VAL A 338 7.72 -19.36 -1.30
N ILE A 339 7.35 -18.13 -0.88
CA ILE A 339 5.96 -17.81 -0.56
C ILE A 339 5.10 -17.89 -1.83
N ALA A 340 5.57 -17.36 -2.95
CA ALA A 340 4.82 -17.35 -4.20
C ALA A 340 4.59 -18.79 -4.74
N GLU A 341 5.59 -19.66 -4.67
CA GLU A 341 5.47 -21.06 -5.09
C GLU A 341 4.46 -21.82 -4.20
N GLU A 342 4.50 -21.64 -2.87
CA GLU A 342 3.54 -22.26 -1.96
C GLU A 342 2.10 -21.73 -2.19
N MET A 343 1.95 -20.43 -2.43
CA MET A 343 0.66 -19.85 -2.81
C MET A 343 0.14 -20.44 -4.13
N TYR A 344 0.99 -20.56 -5.13
CA TYR A 344 0.63 -21.15 -6.43
C TYR A 344 0.17 -22.61 -6.28
N GLU A 345 0.89 -23.42 -5.49
CA GLU A 345 0.47 -24.78 -5.20
C GLU A 345 -0.89 -24.86 -4.49
N ASN A 346 -1.14 -23.96 -3.53
CA ASN A 346 -2.41 -23.91 -2.84
C ASN A 346 -3.56 -23.52 -3.78
N ILE A 347 -3.37 -22.54 -4.65
CA ILE A 347 -4.34 -22.14 -5.68
C ILE A 347 -4.66 -23.31 -6.61
N ASN A 348 -3.64 -24.03 -7.10
CA ASN A 348 -3.84 -25.19 -7.95
C ASN A 348 -4.59 -26.34 -7.26
N ASN A 349 -4.32 -26.55 -5.97
CA ASN A 349 -4.98 -27.60 -5.18
C ASN A 349 -6.46 -27.30 -4.92
N ILE A 350 -6.83 -26.02 -4.80
CA ILE A 350 -8.22 -25.58 -4.60
C ILE A 350 -8.95 -25.56 -5.95
N GLY A 351 -8.28 -25.14 -7.02
CA GLY A 351 -8.86 -24.92 -8.34
C GLY A 351 -9.50 -23.54 -8.48
N LEU A 352 -9.99 -23.25 -9.66
CA LEU A 352 -10.76 -22.03 -9.95
C LEU A 352 -12.23 -22.25 -9.66
N PRO A 353 -12.98 -21.19 -9.33
CA PRO A 353 -14.44 -21.27 -9.24
C PRO A 353 -15.05 -21.68 -10.58
N ASP A 354 -16.18 -22.41 -10.52
CA ASP A 354 -17.01 -22.65 -11.69
C ASP A 354 -17.86 -21.40 -11.95
N TRP A 355 -17.53 -20.67 -13.03
CA TRP A 355 -18.30 -19.53 -13.48
C TRP A 355 -19.46 -19.97 -14.38
N SER A 356 -20.68 -19.52 -14.05
CA SER A 356 -21.84 -19.72 -14.89
C SER A 356 -21.77 -18.86 -16.16
N GLU A 357 -22.63 -19.16 -17.14
CA GLU A 357 -22.79 -18.30 -18.33
C GLU A 357 -23.16 -16.85 -17.97
N ASN A 358 -23.86 -16.63 -16.86
CA ASN A 358 -24.24 -15.30 -16.41
C ASN A 358 -23.05 -14.54 -15.79
N ASP A 359 -22.17 -15.23 -15.05
CA ASP A 359 -20.95 -14.64 -14.52
C ASP A 359 -20.02 -14.18 -15.63
N GLN A 360 -20.03 -14.86 -16.78
CA GLN A 360 -19.18 -14.54 -17.94
C GLN A 360 -19.76 -13.44 -18.86
N LYS A 361 -20.98 -12.95 -18.60
CA LYS A 361 -21.61 -11.88 -19.38
C LYS A 361 -21.28 -10.47 -18.83
N LEU A 362 -20.65 -10.38 -17.69
CA LEU A 362 -20.20 -9.14 -17.06
C LEU A 362 -18.81 -8.77 -17.56
#